data_44de037172ac8f4764e2fca239a05b8d
#
_entry.id   44de037172ac8f4764e2fca239a05b8d
#
_cell.length_a   1.000
_cell.length_b   1.000
_cell.length_c   1.000
_cell.angle_alpha   90.00
_cell.angle_beta   90.00
_cell.angle_gamma   90.00
#
_symmetry.space_group_name_H-M   'P 1'
#
loop_
_entity.id
_entity.type
_entity.pdbx_description
1 polymer ?
#
loop_
_entity_poly.entity_id
_entity_poly.type
_entity_poly.pdbx_seq_one_letter_code
_entity_poly.pdbx_strand_id
1 'polypeptide(L)'
;MLFTPTATSSEPSVVPALELTASYSWWQHVNDSPPWQDRIFYSLAVLYGVVATVALVQLVRIQWRVPEYGWTTQKVFHLLNFLVNGVRCLVFIFYRNVESLQPEIARHILLDLPSLAFFTTYALLVLFWAEIYYQARAVSTDELKPSFYTINAVVYAIQIILWLILWWKPVSVMVILSKIFFAGVSLFAALGFLLFGGRLFLMLQRFPVESKGRRKKLQEVGYVTTICFLCFLVRCIMMCFDAFDKNADLDVLEHPILNFIYYLLVEILPSALVLFIL
;
A
#
# COMPACT_ATOMS: atom_id res chain seq x y z
N MET A 1 7.56 66.54 41.80
CA MET A 1 7.24 65.16 42.00
C MET A 1 6.83 64.57 40.66
N LEU A 2 7.75 63.98 39.93
CA LEU A 2 7.48 63.30 38.64
C LEU A 2 7.46 61.81 38.91
N PHE A 3 6.33 61.17 38.68
CA PHE A 3 6.21 59.71 38.64
C PHE A 3 6.53 59.24 37.24
N THR A 4 7.57 58.42 37.10
CA THR A 4 7.85 57.64 35.91
C THR A 4 7.17 56.28 36.04
N PRO A 5 6.39 55.80 35.03
CA PRO A 5 5.92 54.40 35.02
C PRO A 5 7.01 53.49 34.52
N THR A 6 7.37 52.50 35.33
CA THR A 6 8.17 51.33 34.93
C THR A 6 7.40 50.46 33.96
N ALA A 7 7.89 50.38 32.73
CA ALA A 7 7.41 49.38 31.74
C ALA A 7 8.00 48.01 32.10
N THR A 8 7.14 47.09 32.52
CA THR A 8 7.40 45.68 32.58
C THR A 8 7.43 45.11 31.17
N SER A 9 8.62 44.87 30.65
CA SER A 9 8.82 44.10 29.43
C SER A 9 8.52 42.61 29.71
N SER A 10 7.37 42.13 29.23
CA SER A 10 7.09 40.70 29.10
C SER A 10 7.99 40.13 28.00
N GLU A 11 8.98 39.34 28.37
CA GLU A 11 9.74 38.54 27.44
C GLU A 11 8.78 37.55 26.70
N PRO A 12 8.77 37.52 25.35
CA PRO A 12 8.06 36.48 24.62
C PRO A 12 8.79 35.17 24.84
N SER A 13 8.05 34.14 25.18
CA SER A 13 8.51 32.76 25.39
C SER A 13 9.34 32.25 24.21
N VAL A 14 10.64 32.24 24.34
CA VAL A 14 11.62 31.78 23.32
C VAL A 14 11.64 30.24 23.19
N VAL A 15 11.08 29.54 24.16
CA VAL A 15 11.11 28.07 24.27
C VAL A 15 10.43 27.34 23.11
N PRO A 16 9.22 27.69 22.62
CA PRO A 16 8.60 26.93 21.53
C PRO A 16 9.30 27.13 20.17
N ALA A 17 9.94 28.26 19.92
CA ALA A 17 10.66 28.51 18.69
C ALA A 17 11.98 27.71 18.61
N LEU A 18 12.64 27.50 19.74
CA LEU A 18 13.89 26.75 19.82
C LEU A 18 13.67 25.24 19.65
N GLU A 19 12.56 24.71 20.18
CA GLU A 19 12.17 23.31 19.99
C GLU A 19 11.76 23.02 18.54
N LEU A 20 11.03 23.93 17.90
CA LEU A 20 10.65 23.80 16.48
C LEU A 20 11.87 23.87 15.56
N THR A 21 12.83 24.75 15.81
CA THR A 21 14.06 24.83 15.03
C THR A 21 14.97 23.62 15.25
N ALA A 22 15.05 23.10 16.46
CA ALA A 22 15.82 21.88 16.75
C ALA A 22 15.19 20.63 16.12
N SER A 23 13.87 20.50 16.14
CA SER A 23 13.17 19.39 15.48
C SER A 23 13.28 19.48 13.96
N TYR A 24 13.21 20.67 13.38
CA TYR A 24 13.39 20.89 11.93
C TYR A 24 14.82 20.56 11.49
N SER A 25 15.83 20.97 12.24
CA SER A 25 17.24 20.64 11.96
C SER A 25 17.54 19.15 12.09
N TRP A 26 16.93 18.45 13.06
CA TRP A 26 17.05 17.00 13.21
C TRP A 26 16.40 16.25 12.03
N TRP A 27 15.22 16.67 11.62
CA TRP A 27 14.52 16.08 10.46
C TRP A 27 15.32 16.18 9.17
N GLN A 28 15.87 17.35 8.87
CA GLN A 28 16.75 17.55 7.72
C GLN A 28 18.02 16.70 7.83
N HIS A 29 18.66 16.66 9.00
CA HIS A 29 19.86 15.87 9.20
C HIS A 29 19.63 14.37 8.96
N VAL A 30 18.50 13.83 9.35
CA VAL A 30 18.16 12.41 9.10
C VAL A 30 17.84 12.17 7.62
N ASN A 31 17.13 13.08 6.97
CA ASN A 31 16.79 12.92 5.55
C ASN A 31 18.01 13.04 4.63
N ASP A 32 18.94 13.95 4.94
CA ASP A 32 20.08 14.26 4.07
C ASP A 32 21.29 13.36 4.33
N SER A 33 21.32 12.61 5.44
CA SER A 33 22.48 11.79 5.80
C SER A 33 22.44 10.40 5.15
N PRO A 34 23.41 10.03 4.29
CA PRO A 34 23.45 8.75 3.58
C PRO A 34 23.35 7.52 4.52
N PRO A 35 24.00 7.50 5.72
CA PRO A 35 23.92 6.33 6.59
C PRO A 35 22.51 6.12 7.20
N TRP A 36 21.72 7.18 7.39
CA TRP A 36 20.35 7.05 7.85
C TRP A 36 19.41 6.57 6.73
N GLN A 37 19.60 7.05 5.51
CA GLN A 37 18.89 6.58 4.33
C GLN A 37 19.11 5.07 4.13
N ASP A 38 20.37 4.63 4.18
CA ASP A 38 20.71 3.21 4.07
C ASP A 38 19.99 2.36 5.14
N ARG A 39 20.03 2.80 6.40
CA ARG A 39 19.38 2.07 7.50
C ARG A 39 17.86 1.95 7.30
N ILE A 40 17.23 3.02 6.83
CA ILE A 40 15.79 3.06 6.58
C ILE A 40 15.42 2.10 5.45
N PHE A 41 16.11 2.16 4.31
CA PHE A 41 15.81 1.31 3.17
C PHE A 41 16.14 -0.16 3.44
N TYR A 42 17.24 -0.47 4.12
CA TYR A 42 17.51 -1.86 4.56
C TYR A 42 16.49 -2.37 5.58
N SER A 43 15.98 -1.52 6.46
CA SER A 43 14.90 -1.91 7.37
C SER A 43 13.61 -2.26 6.61
N LEU A 44 13.25 -1.48 5.59
CA LEU A 44 12.14 -1.80 4.69
C LEU A 44 12.39 -3.11 3.95
N ALA A 45 13.60 -3.31 3.41
CA ALA A 45 13.97 -4.55 2.72
C ALA A 45 13.80 -5.78 3.62
N VAL A 46 14.24 -5.70 4.87
CA VAL A 46 14.06 -6.78 5.85
C VAL A 46 12.59 -7.05 6.12
N LEU A 47 11.78 -6.01 6.33
CA LEU A 47 10.35 -6.17 6.59
C LEU A 47 9.62 -6.82 5.39
N TYR A 48 9.90 -6.36 4.17
CA TYR A 48 9.35 -6.98 2.96
C TYR A 48 9.84 -8.42 2.78
N GLY A 49 11.10 -8.69 3.08
CA GLY A 49 11.69 -10.04 3.05
C GLY A 49 11.01 -11.00 4.02
N VAL A 50 10.70 -10.54 5.24
CA VAL A 50 9.94 -11.31 6.23
C VAL A 50 8.53 -11.63 5.71
N VAL A 51 7.81 -10.63 5.19
CA VAL A 51 6.45 -10.84 4.65
C VAL A 51 6.48 -11.80 3.46
N ALA A 52 7.44 -11.65 2.55
CA ALA A 52 7.63 -12.56 1.41
C ALA A 52 7.90 -14.00 1.87
N THR A 53 8.78 -14.18 2.86
CA THR A 53 9.09 -15.50 3.42
C THR A 53 7.87 -16.14 4.07
N VAL A 54 7.08 -15.40 4.84
CA VAL A 54 5.83 -15.88 5.43
C VAL A 54 4.85 -16.31 4.34
N ALA A 55 4.69 -15.51 3.28
CA ALA A 55 3.81 -15.84 2.16
C ALA A 55 4.24 -17.13 1.45
N LEU A 56 5.55 -17.31 1.23
CA LEU A 56 6.11 -18.51 0.63
C LEU A 56 5.90 -19.75 1.51
N VAL A 57 6.17 -19.65 2.81
CA VAL A 57 5.98 -20.76 3.76
C VAL A 57 4.50 -21.18 3.79
N GLN A 58 3.57 -20.22 3.80
CA GLN A 58 2.15 -20.51 3.75
C GLN A 58 1.74 -21.16 2.43
N LEU A 59 2.24 -20.68 1.29
CA LEU A 59 2.00 -21.29 -0.02
C LEU A 59 2.45 -22.75 -0.05
N VAL A 60 3.67 -23.05 0.40
CA VAL A 60 4.21 -24.42 0.49
C VAL A 60 3.36 -25.28 1.43
N ARG A 61 2.96 -24.73 2.59
CA ARG A 61 2.11 -25.44 3.55
C ARG A 61 0.73 -25.79 2.97
N ILE A 62 0.12 -24.87 2.22
CA ILE A 62 -1.17 -25.12 1.55
C ILE A 62 -0.98 -26.19 0.46
N GLN A 63 0.10 -26.12 -0.33
CA GLN A 63 0.37 -27.10 -1.37
C GLN A 63 0.56 -28.52 -0.83
N TRP A 64 1.19 -28.67 0.34
CA TRP A 64 1.38 -29.97 0.99
C TRP A 64 0.12 -30.53 1.66
N ARG A 65 -0.73 -29.66 2.22
CA ARG A 65 -1.95 -30.09 2.92
C ARG A 65 -3.12 -30.42 2.01
N VAL A 66 -3.21 -29.70 0.90
CA VAL A 66 -4.31 -29.82 -0.07
C VAL A 66 -3.71 -30.01 -1.45
N PRO A 67 -3.34 -31.26 -1.81
CA PRO A 67 -2.76 -31.56 -3.12
C PRO A 67 -3.82 -31.59 -4.23
N GLU A 68 -4.79 -30.68 -4.20
CA GLU A 68 -5.76 -30.53 -5.28
C GLU A 68 -5.04 -30.08 -6.55
N TYR A 69 -5.34 -30.77 -7.66
CA TYR A 69 -4.91 -30.39 -8.99
C TYR A 69 -5.59 -29.06 -9.37
N GLY A 70 -4.83 -27.96 -9.30
CA GLY A 70 -5.28 -26.65 -9.76
C GLY A 70 -4.84 -25.48 -8.88
N TRP A 71 -4.87 -24.30 -9.49
CA TRP A 71 -4.59 -23.05 -8.81
C TRP A 71 -5.87 -22.51 -8.16
N THR A 72 -5.98 -22.65 -6.86
CA THR A 72 -7.06 -22.03 -6.10
C THR A 72 -6.78 -20.53 -5.90
N THR A 73 -7.82 -19.71 -5.74
CA THR A 73 -7.71 -18.27 -5.47
C THR A 73 -6.75 -18.00 -4.29
N GLN A 74 -6.77 -18.85 -3.27
CA GLN A 74 -5.89 -18.74 -2.11
C GLN A 74 -4.41 -19.00 -2.47
N LYS A 75 -4.10 -20.02 -3.28
CA LYS A 75 -2.72 -20.28 -3.73
C LYS A 75 -2.18 -19.11 -4.56
N VAL A 76 -2.99 -18.58 -5.47
CA VAL A 76 -2.63 -17.41 -6.29
C VAL A 76 -2.37 -16.18 -5.41
N PHE A 77 -3.20 -15.96 -4.39
CA PHE A 77 -3.02 -14.86 -3.45
C PHE A 77 -1.67 -14.92 -2.71
N HIS A 78 -1.31 -16.09 -2.16
CA HIS A 78 -0.02 -16.24 -1.48
C HIS A 78 1.16 -16.12 -2.44
N LEU A 79 1.05 -16.64 -3.67
CA LEU A 79 2.09 -16.48 -4.70
C LEU A 79 2.29 -15.02 -5.07
N LEU A 80 1.20 -14.27 -5.31
CA LEU A 80 1.28 -12.84 -5.63
C LEU A 80 1.89 -12.04 -4.48
N ASN A 81 1.49 -12.32 -3.23
CA ASN A 81 2.11 -11.69 -2.07
C ASN A 81 3.61 -11.98 -1.97
N PHE A 82 4.04 -13.22 -2.21
CA PHE A 82 5.45 -13.57 -2.26
C PHE A 82 6.20 -12.78 -3.34
N LEU A 83 5.67 -12.75 -4.56
CA LEU A 83 6.31 -12.05 -5.69
C LEU A 83 6.39 -10.53 -5.44
N VAL A 84 5.29 -9.90 -5.04
CA VAL A 84 5.23 -8.45 -4.83
C VAL A 84 6.18 -8.02 -3.72
N ASN A 85 6.11 -8.68 -2.55
CA ASN A 85 6.97 -8.34 -1.42
C ASN A 85 8.44 -8.72 -1.71
N GLY A 86 8.69 -9.79 -2.47
CA GLY A 86 10.03 -10.17 -2.91
C GLY A 86 10.66 -9.13 -3.84
N VAL A 87 9.92 -8.65 -4.84
CA VAL A 87 10.39 -7.59 -5.74
C VAL A 87 10.63 -6.29 -4.97
N ARG A 88 9.73 -5.89 -4.05
CA ARG A 88 9.97 -4.72 -3.19
C ARG A 88 11.22 -4.88 -2.32
N CYS A 89 11.44 -6.06 -1.74
CA CYS A 89 12.66 -6.34 -0.98
C CYS A 89 13.91 -6.11 -1.84
N LEU A 90 13.94 -6.63 -3.07
CA LEU A 90 15.06 -6.44 -3.99
C LEU A 90 15.24 -4.96 -4.38
N VAL A 91 14.15 -4.24 -4.67
CA VAL A 91 14.20 -2.81 -5.00
C VAL A 91 14.85 -2.02 -3.86
N PHE A 92 14.50 -2.29 -2.60
CA PHE A 92 15.08 -1.58 -1.46
C PHE A 92 16.50 -2.03 -1.11
N ILE A 93 16.90 -3.28 -1.41
CA ILE A 93 18.31 -3.69 -1.28
C ILE A 93 19.19 -2.95 -2.29
N PHE A 94 18.70 -2.80 -3.52
CA PHE A 94 19.46 -2.21 -4.63
C PHE A 94 19.04 -0.75 -4.92
N TYR A 95 18.46 -0.03 -3.95
CA TYR A 95 17.89 1.29 -4.20
C TYR A 95 18.87 2.28 -4.83
N ARG A 96 20.16 2.28 -4.46
CA ARG A 96 21.19 3.13 -5.08
C ARG A 96 21.43 2.80 -6.55
N ASN A 97 21.37 1.52 -6.90
CA ASN A 97 21.49 1.07 -8.29
C ASN A 97 20.22 1.42 -9.10
N VAL A 98 19.05 1.37 -8.45
CA VAL A 98 17.78 1.77 -9.05
C VAL A 98 17.76 3.27 -9.32
N GLU A 99 18.30 4.09 -8.41
CA GLU A 99 18.44 5.55 -8.61
C GLU A 99 19.31 5.89 -9.81
N SER A 100 20.40 5.18 -10.00
CA SER A 100 21.33 5.39 -11.11
C SER A 100 20.92 4.72 -12.42
N LEU A 101 19.74 4.06 -12.46
CA LEU A 101 19.30 3.30 -13.63
C LEU A 101 18.96 4.20 -14.81
N GLN A 102 19.58 3.92 -15.95
CA GLN A 102 19.30 4.55 -17.23
C GLN A 102 18.70 3.52 -18.20
N PRO A 103 17.62 3.80 -18.90
CA PRO A 103 16.85 5.06 -19.00
C PRO A 103 15.88 5.28 -17.83
N GLU A 104 15.48 6.53 -17.56
CA GLU A 104 14.54 6.89 -16.47
C GLU A 104 13.24 6.08 -16.47
N ILE A 105 12.73 5.72 -17.64
CA ILE A 105 11.53 4.90 -17.77
C ILE A 105 11.69 3.53 -17.08
N ALA A 106 12.88 2.94 -17.08
CA ALA A 106 13.14 1.67 -16.41
C ALA A 106 12.99 1.80 -14.90
N ARG A 107 13.39 2.96 -14.33
CA ARG A 107 13.18 3.29 -12.91
C ARG A 107 11.69 3.39 -12.60
N HIS A 108 10.92 4.12 -13.41
CA HIS A 108 9.47 4.23 -13.24
C HIS A 108 8.79 2.86 -13.31
N ILE A 109 9.08 2.04 -14.32
CA ILE A 109 8.52 0.69 -14.44
C ILE A 109 8.86 -0.16 -13.21
N LEU A 110 10.10 -0.13 -12.75
CA LEU A 110 10.55 -0.94 -11.61
C LEU A 110 9.88 -0.54 -10.29
N LEU A 111 9.55 0.74 -10.10
CA LEU A 111 8.87 1.25 -8.92
C LEU A 111 7.35 1.06 -8.99
N ASP A 112 6.76 1.23 -10.18
CA ASP A 112 5.32 1.16 -10.41
C ASP A 112 4.80 -0.28 -10.49
N LEU A 113 5.58 -1.19 -11.10
CA LEU A 113 5.15 -2.58 -11.32
C LEU A 113 4.77 -3.31 -10.02
N PRO A 114 5.55 -3.24 -8.92
CA PRO A 114 5.13 -3.81 -7.64
C PRO A 114 3.83 -3.19 -7.10
N SER A 115 3.60 -1.90 -7.35
CA SER A 115 2.36 -1.21 -6.94
C SER A 115 1.14 -1.73 -7.68
N LEU A 116 1.26 -2.01 -9.00
CA LEU A 116 0.21 -2.65 -9.79
C LEU A 116 -0.06 -4.09 -9.33
N ALA A 117 1.01 -4.86 -9.11
CA ALA A 117 0.89 -6.23 -8.64
C ALA A 117 0.30 -6.29 -7.22
N PHE A 118 0.57 -5.30 -6.37
CA PHE A 118 -0.07 -5.11 -5.08
C PHE A 118 -1.58 -4.87 -5.26
N PHE A 119 -1.99 -3.97 -6.15
CA PHE A 119 -3.40 -3.77 -6.48
C PHE A 119 -4.06 -5.09 -6.94
N THR A 120 -3.44 -5.82 -7.86
CA THR A 120 -3.96 -7.11 -8.36
C THR A 120 -4.16 -8.11 -7.22
N THR A 121 -3.21 -8.20 -6.29
CA THR A 121 -3.29 -9.08 -5.13
C THR A 121 -4.49 -8.76 -4.25
N TYR A 122 -4.76 -7.49 -4.02
CA TYR A 122 -5.88 -7.06 -3.19
C TYR A 122 -7.22 -7.08 -3.95
N ALA A 123 -7.22 -6.84 -5.25
CA ALA A 123 -8.39 -7.08 -6.10
C ALA A 123 -8.80 -8.57 -6.09
N LEU A 124 -7.81 -9.49 -6.03
CA LEU A 124 -8.07 -10.91 -5.87
C LEU A 124 -8.71 -11.23 -4.50
N LEU A 125 -8.32 -10.55 -3.44
CA LEU A 125 -8.93 -10.68 -2.12
C LEU A 125 -10.40 -10.18 -2.14
N VAL A 126 -10.68 -9.07 -2.81
CA VAL A 126 -12.05 -8.56 -3.01
C VAL A 126 -12.88 -9.56 -3.82
N LEU A 127 -12.30 -10.15 -4.88
CA LEU A 127 -12.93 -11.22 -5.64
C LEU A 127 -13.31 -12.41 -4.75
N PHE A 128 -12.38 -12.87 -3.92
CA PHE A 128 -12.62 -13.97 -2.99
C PHE A 128 -13.78 -13.68 -2.02
N TRP A 129 -13.89 -12.47 -1.50
CA TRP A 129 -15.01 -12.07 -0.66
C TRP A 129 -16.33 -11.95 -1.43
N ALA A 130 -16.26 -11.47 -2.68
CA ALA A 130 -17.42 -11.45 -3.56
C ALA A 130 -17.90 -12.89 -3.85
N GLU A 131 -17.00 -13.82 -4.16
CA GLU A 131 -17.35 -15.24 -4.36
C GLU A 131 -18.06 -15.81 -3.12
N ILE A 132 -17.52 -15.62 -1.93
CA ILE A 132 -18.17 -16.08 -0.66
C ILE A 132 -19.55 -15.45 -0.49
N TYR A 133 -19.69 -14.15 -0.74
CA TYR A 133 -20.95 -13.44 -0.58
C TYR A 133 -22.03 -13.94 -1.55
N TYR A 134 -21.70 -14.14 -2.83
CA TYR A 134 -22.64 -14.63 -3.85
C TYR A 134 -22.99 -16.11 -3.63
N GLN A 135 -22.02 -16.95 -3.28
CA GLN A 135 -22.24 -18.36 -2.92
C GLN A 135 -23.20 -18.51 -1.72
N ALA A 136 -23.02 -17.68 -0.70
CA ALA A 136 -23.90 -17.69 0.48
C ALA A 136 -25.35 -17.25 0.16
N ARG A 137 -25.57 -16.57 -0.98
CA ARG A 137 -26.88 -16.19 -1.50
C ARG A 137 -27.43 -17.14 -2.56
N ALA A 138 -26.73 -18.22 -2.86
CA ALA A 138 -27.05 -19.15 -3.94
C ALA A 138 -27.18 -18.46 -5.33
N VAL A 139 -26.38 -17.40 -5.56
CA VAL A 139 -26.28 -16.70 -6.84
C VAL A 139 -25.05 -17.20 -7.57
N SER A 140 -25.11 -17.29 -8.91
CA SER A 140 -23.98 -17.75 -9.74
C SER A 140 -22.78 -16.80 -9.61
N THR A 141 -21.58 -17.40 -9.56
CA THR A 141 -20.31 -16.68 -9.45
C THR A 141 -19.51 -16.66 -10.75
N ASP A 142 -20.09 -17.15 -11.83
CA ASP A 142 -19.40 -17.42 -13.10
C ASP A 142 -18.84 -16.14 -13.74
N GLU A 143 -19.51 -15.01 -13.56
CA GLU A 143 -19.10 -13.72 -14.12
C GLU A 143 -18.07 -12.95 -13.29
N LEU A 144 -17.82 -13.37 -12.05
CA LEU A 144 -16.90 -12.65 -11.16
C LEU A 144 -15.44 -12.77 -11.63
N LYS A 145 -15.01 -13.95 -12.04
CA LYS A 145 -13.65 -14.18 -12.54
C LYS A 145 -13.35 -13.44 -13.84
N PRO A 146 -14.22 -13.53 -14.88
CA PRO A 146 -14.06 -12.70 -16.09
C PRO A 146 -14.00 -11.20 -15.79
N SER A 147 -14.86 -10.70 -14.90
CA SER A 147 -14.86 -9.29 -14.50
C SER A 147 -13.53 -8.89 -13.84
N PHE A 148 -12.99 -9.74 -12.96
CA PHE A 148 -11.68 -9.52 -12.33
C PHE A 148 -10.56 -9.45 -13.38
N TYR A 149 -10.50 -10.39 -14.33
CA TYR A 149 -9.50 -10.38 -15.39
C TYR A 149 -9.64 -9.16 -16.29
N THR A 150 -10.86 -8.76 -16.65
CA THR A 150 -11.12 -7.59 -17.48
C THR A 150 -10.66 -6.30 -16.78
N ILE A 151 -11.00 -6.11 -15.51
CA ILE A 151 -10.58 -4.93 -14.73
C ILE A 151 -9.05 -4.85 -14.65
N ASN A 152 -8.38 -5.96 -14.31
CA ASN A 152 -6.92 -5.97 -14.25
C ASN A 152 -6.31 -5.72 -15.64
N ALA A 153 -6.81 -6.34 -16.71
CA ALA A 153 -6.32 -6.12 -18.07
C ALA A 153 -6.43 -4.65 -18.48
N VAL A 154 -7.56 -3.98 -18.19
CA VAL A 154 -7.73 -2.55 -18.47
C VAL A 154 -6.74 -1.70 -17.68
N VAL A 155 -6.57 -1.96 -16.37
CA VAL A 155 -5.62 -1.23 -15.52
C VAL A 155 -4.18 -1.37 -16.05
N TYR A 156 -3.74 -2.59 -16.36
CA TYR A 156 -2.40 -2.83 -16.92
C TYR A 156 -2.24 -2.20 -18.31
N ALA A 157 -3.26 -2.30 -19.18
CA ALA A 157 -3.22 -1.69 -20.51
C ALA A 157 -3.05 -0.16 -20.43
N ILE A 158 -3.81 0.52 -19.58
CA ILE A 158 -3.68 1.96 -19.37
C ILE A 158 -2.27 2.30 -18.88
N GLN A 159 -1.75 1.57 -17.89
CA GLN A 159 -0.42 1.84 -17.35
C GLN A 159 0.69 1.61 -18.39
N ILE A 160 0.60 0.57 -19.20
CA ILE A 160 1.55 0.32 -20.28
C ILE A 160 1.52 1.48 -21.30
N ILE A 161 0.33 1.96 -21.66
CA ILE A 161 0.19 3.12 -22.55
C ILE A 161 0.84 4.36 -21.94
N LEU A 162 0.64 4.62 -20.63
CA LEU A 162 1.27 5.73 -19.93
C LEU A 162 2.81 5.62 -19.96
N TRP A 163 3.37 4.43 -19.71
CA TRP A 163 4.81 4.20 -19.81
C TRP A 163 5.35 4.40 -21.23
N LEU A 164 4.62 3.95 -22.25
CA LEU A 164 5.02 4.14 -23.64
C LEU A 164 5.02 5.63 -24.05
N ILE A 165 4.03 6.39 -23.59
CA ILE A 165 3.97 7.84 -23.83
C ILE A 165 5.11 8.54 -23.10
N LEU A 166 5.37 8.17 -21.83
CA LEU A 166 6.47 8.74 -21.03
C LEU A 166 7.83 8.44 -21.64
N TRP A 167 7.99 7.24 -22.22
CA TRP A 167 9.22 6.88 -22.94
C TRP A 167 9.43 7.72 -24.20
N TRP A 168 8.35 7.97 -24.94
CA TRP A 168 8.47 8.76 -26.19
C TRP A 168 8.63 10.26 -25.94
N LYS A 169 7.89 10.80 -24.97
CA LYS A 169 7.93 12.22 -24.58
C LYS A 169 7.89 12.34 -23.06
N PRO A 170 9.04 12.54 -22.40
CA PRO A 170 9.08 12.76 -20.95
C PRO A 170 8.52 14.16 -20.63
N VAL A 171 7.22 14.24 -20.46
CA VAL A 171 6.51 15.48 -20.09
C VAL A 171 6.00 15.32 -18.66
N SER A 172 6.27 16.32 -17.82
CA SER A 172 5.83 16.33 -16.40
C SER A 172 4.33 16.04 -16.21
N VAL A 173 3.50 16.46 -17.19
CA VAL A 173 2.05 16.19 -17.18
C VAL A 173 1.75 14.68 -17.21
N MET A 174 2.55 13.88 -17.91
CA MET A 174 2.35 12.43 -18.00
C MET A 174 2.72 11.72 -16.69
N VAL A 175 3.73 12.24 -15.98
CA VAL A 175 4.07 11.74 -14.63
C VAL A 175 2.92 12.03 -13.67
N ILE A 176 2.39 13.24 -13.66
CA ILE A 176 1.22 13.60 -12.84
C ILE A 176 0.01 12.74 -13.19
N LEU A 177 -0.25 12.51 -14.48
CA LEU A 177 -1.36 11.66 -14.93
C LEU A 177 -1.20 10.21 -14.45
N SER A 178 0.02 9.67 -14.47
CA SER A 178 0.29 8.33 -13.92
C SER A 178 0.02 8.28 -12.41
N LYS A 179 0.48 9.27 -11.64
CA LYS A 179 0.23 9.37 -10.20
C LYS A 179 -1.28 9.47 -9.88
N ILE A 180 -2.03 10.29 -10.63
CA ILE A 180 -3.49 10.41 -10.51
C ILE A 180 -4.18 9.08 -10.87
N PHE A 181 -3.71 8.39 -11.88
CA PHE A 181 -4.23 7.08 -12.24
C PHE A 181 -4.05 6.06 -11.11
N PHE A 182 -2.87 6.00 -10.48
CA PHE A 182 -2.64 5.16 -9.29
C PHE A 182 -3.53 5.56 -8.10
N ALA A 183 -3.79 6.84 -7.90
CA ALA A 183 -4.74 7.32 -6.89
C ALA A 183 -6.16 6.80 -7.17
N GLY A 184 -6.60 6.89 -8.43
CA GLY A 184 -7.91 6.37 -8.87
C GLY A 184 -8.05 4.87 -8.70
N VAL A 185 -7.02 4.10 -9.09
CA VAL A 185 -6.96 2.65 -8.89
C VAL A 185 -7.02 2.28 -7.40
N SER A 186 -6.34 3.03 -6.55
CA SER A 186 -6.35 2.84 -5.09
C SER A 186 -7.73 3.14 -4.49
N LEU A 187 -8.38 4.20 -4.94
CA LEU A 187 -9.74 4.54 -4.53
C LEU A 187 -10.73 3.44 -4.95
N PHE A 188 -10.60 2.93 -6.17
CA PHE A 188 -11.43 1.83 -6.67
C PHE A 188 -11.27 0.56 -5.80
N ALA A 189 -10.04 0.22 -5.42
CA ALA A 189 -9.79 -0.88 -4.50
C ALA A 189 -10.42 -0.65 -3.12
N ALA A 190 -10.28 0.56 -2.55
CA ALA A 190 -10.91 0.93 -1.28
C ALA A 190 -12.43 0.74 -1.33
N LEU A 191 -13.09 1.23 -2.39
CA LEU A 191 -14.53 1.06 -2.59
C LEU A 191 -14.90 -0.42 -2.75
N GLY A 192 -14.09 -1.22 -3.44
CA GLY A 192 -14.27 -2.66 -3.54
C GLY A 192 -14.29 -3.36 -2.19
N PHE A 193 -13.34 -3.02 -1.30
CA PHE A 193 -13.32 -3.53 0.08
C PHE A 193 -14.54 -3.11 0.87
N LEU A 194 -14.94 -1.84 0.79
CA LEU A 194 -16.11 -1.34 1.50
C LEU A 194 -17.40 -2.02 1.04
N LEU A 195 -17.56 -2.20 -0.28
CA LEU A 195 -18.77 -2.79 -0.86
C LEU A 195 -18.88 -4.29 -0.57
N PHE A 196 -17.85 -5.07 -0.92
CA PHE A 196 -17.93 -6.53 -0.80
C PHE A 196 -17.60 -7.00 0.61
N GLY A 197 -16.57 -6.45 1.25
CA GLY A 197 -16.23 -6.76 2.63
C GLY A 197 -17.31 -6.29 3.60
N GLY A 198 -17.84 -5.09 3.41
CA GLY A 198 -18.96 -4.57 4.21
C GLY A 198 -20.24 -5.39 4.05
N ARG A 199 -20.60 -5.76 2.81
CA ARG A 199 -21.77 -6.64 2.54
C ARG A 199 -21.59 -8.03 3.16
N LEU A 200 -20.40 -8.61 3.05
CA LEU A 200 -20.09 -9.89 3.67
C LEU A 200 -20.18 -9.81 5.19
N PHE A 201 -19.61 -8.74 5.79
CA PHE A 201 -19.69 -8.50 7.24
C PHE A 201 -21.14 -8.38 7.71
N LEU A 202 -21.97 -7.56 7.06
CA LEU A 202 -23.38 -7.38 7.39
C LEU A 202 -24.19 -8.68 7.22
N MET A 203 -23.87 -9.46 6.21
CA MET A 203 -24.51 -10.76 5.98
C MET A 203 -24.16 -11.72 7.12
N LEU A 204 -22.89 -11.83 7.50
CA LEU A 204 -22.46 -12.69 8.60
C LEU A 204 -23.05 -12.26 9.95
N GLN A 205 -23.29 -10.96 10.14
CA GLN A 205 -23.91 -10.41 11.36
C GLN A 205 -25.40 -10.78 11.49
N ARG A 206 -26.12 -10.88 10.35
CA ARG A 206 -27.56 -11.20 10.33
C ARG A 206 -27.89 -12.67 10.66
N PHE A 207 -26.94 -13.58 10.49
CA PHE A 207 -27.15 -14.98 10.86
C PHE A 207 -26.98 -15.16 12.36
N PRO A 208 -27.87 -15.92 13.04
CA PRO A 208 -27.77 -16.17 14.48
C PRO A 208 -26.41 -16.79 14.82
N VAL A 209 -25.68 -16.14 15.73
CA VAL A 209 -24.31 -16.50 16.09
C VAL A 209 -24.35 -17.58 17.17
N GLU A 210 -24.64 -18.82 16.77
CA GLU A 210 -24.69 -19.96 17.73
C GLU A 210 -23.29 -20.59 17.94
N SER A 211 -22.30 -20.31 17.11
CA SER A 211 -20.97 -20.92 17.24
C SER A 211 -19.84 -19.88 17.42
N LYS A 212 -18.93 -20.17 18.38
CA LYS A 212 -17.72 -19.37 18.64
C LYS A 212 -16.86 -19.17 17.38
N GLY A 213 -16.81 -20.17 16.49
CA GLY A 213 -16.03 -20.12 15.24
C GLY A 213 -16.55 -19.10 14.23
N ARG A 214 -17.87 -18.93 14.11
CA ARG A 214 -18.48 -17.95 13.21
C ARG A 214 -18.24 -16.53 13.69
N ARG A 215 -18.35 -16.28 15.01
CA ARG A 215 -18.04 -14.97 15.59
C ARG A 215 -16.60 -14.56 15.36
N LYS A 216 -15.65 -15.49 15.45
CA LYS A 216 -14.24 -15.24 15.15
C LYS A 216 -14.06 -14.83 13.70
N LYS A 217 -14.62 -15.58 12.74
CA LYS A 217 -14.55 -15.25 11.30
C LYS A 217 -15.21 -13.90 10.97
N LEU A 218 -16.32 -13.55 11.62
CA LEU A 218 -16.95 -12.24 11.47
C LEU A 218 -15.99 -11.11 11.86
N GLN A 219 -15.30 -11.26 13.00
CA GLN A 219 -14.33 -10.29 13.46
C GLN A 219 -13.13 -10.20 12.51
N GLU A 220 -12.60 -11.33 12.05
CA GLU A 220 -11.49 -11.39 11.10
C GLU A 220 -11.83 -10.64 9.80
N VAL A 221 -12.99 -10.91 9.19
CA VAL A 221 -13.45 -10.21 7.98
C VAL A 221 -13.63 -8.72 8.24
N GLY A 222 -14.21 -8.33 9.39
CA GLY A 222 -14.40 -6.93 9.76
C GLY A 222 -13.07 -6.19 9.90
N TYR A 223 -12.09 -6.76 10.60
CA TYR A 223 -10.77 -6.15 10.76
C TYR A 223 -10.03 -6.01 9.42
N VAL A 224 -9.99 -7.08 8.60
CA VAL A 224 -9.35 -7.03 7.29
C VAL A 224 -10.01 -5.98 6.39
N THR A 225 -11.34 -5.96 6.34
CA THR A 225 -12.08 -4.97 5.55
C THR A 225 -11.72 -3.55 5.95
N THR A 226 -11.79 -3.24 7.25
CA THR A 226 -11.55 -1.89 7.76
C THR A 226 -10.11 -1.46 7.52
N ILE A 227 -9.14 -2.32 7.81
CA ILE A 227 -7.71 -1.98 7.65
C ILE A 227 -7.36 -1.83 6.17
N CYS A 228 -7.78 -2.76 5.29
CA CYS A 228 -7.53 -2.64 3.86
C CYS A 228 -8.18 -1.39 3.27
N PHE A 229 -9.43 -1.09 3.65
CA PHE A 229 -10.10 0.15 3.23
C PHE A 229 -9.30 1.39 3.64
N LEU A 230 -8.89 1.49 4.90
CA LEU A 230 -8.12 2.63 5.40
C LEU A 230 -6.76 2.74 4.72
N CYS A 231 -6.04 1.62 4.54
CA CYS A 231 -4.73 1.62 3.87
C CYS A 231 -4.83 2.11 2.41
N PHE A 232 -5.82 1.62 1.65
CA PHE A 232 -6.02 2.08 0.28
C PHE A 232 -6.53 3.51 0.19
N LEU A 233 -7.30 3.98 1.18
CA LEU A 233 -7.72 5.37 1.26
C LEU A 233 -6.51 6.29 1.53
N VAL A 234 -5.65 5.93 2.50
CA VAL A 234 -4.40 6.65 2.77
C VAL A 234 -3.51 6.66 1.53
N ARG A 235 -3.39 5.52 0.84
CA ARG A 235 -2.64 5.44 -0.43
C ARG A 235 -3.19 6.40 -1.47
N CYS A 236 -4.51 6.46 -1.66
CA CYS A 236 -5.14 7.39 -2.59
C CYS A 236 -4.81 8.84 -2.24
N ILE A 237 -4.95 9.21 -0.96
CA ILE A 237 -4.66 10.57 -0.48
C ILE A 237 -3.19 10.93 -0.70
N MET A 238 -2.26 10.05 -0.33
CA MET A 238 -0.82 10.29 -0.49
C MET A 238 -0.43 10.41 -1.97
N MET A 239 -0.97 9.57 -2.85
CA MET A 239 -0.74 9.69 -4.29
C MET A 239 -1.32 10.97 -4.90
N CYS A 240 -2.43 11.48 -4.37
CA CYS A 240 -2.94 12.79 -4.77
C CYS A 240 -2.00 13.92 -4.32
N PHE A 241 -1.51 13.90 -3.08
CA PHE A 241 -0.53 14.90 -2.63
C PHE A 241 0.74 14.87 -3.45
N ASP A 242 1.29 13.67 -3.69
CA ASP A 242 2.46 13.44 -4.53
C ASP A 242 2.28 13.96 -5.99
N ALA A 243 1.06 13.95 -6.51
CA ALA A 243 0.77 14.46 -7.85
C ALA A 243 0.76 15.99 -7.94
N PHE A 244 0.39 16.70 -6.87
CA PHE A 244 0.15 18.16 -6.90
C PHE A 244 1.20 18.97 -6.15
N ASP A 245 1.89 18.40 -5.17
CA ASP A 245 2.90 19.10 -4.37
C ASP A 245 4.28 18.48 -4.60
N LYS A 246 5.18 19.25 -5.21
CA LYS A 246 6.57 18.83 -5.44
C LYS A 246 7.37 18.65 -4.14
N ASN A 247 6.93 19.27 -3.03
CA ASN A 247 7.57 19.10 -1.73
C ASN A 247 7.12 17.84 -1.00
N ALA A 248 6.00 17.26 -1.44
CA ALA A 248 5.47 15.98 -0.93
C ALA A 248 5.81 14.81 -1.88
N ASP A 249 6.83 14.99 -2.73
CA ASP A 249 7.25 13.98 -3.70
C ASP A 249 7.65 12.69 -2.94
N LEU A 250 6.84 11.65 -3.14
CA LEU A 250 7.12 10.29 -2.66
C LEU A 250 8.17 9.60 -3.55
N ASP A 251 8.96 10.40 -4.30
CA ASP A 251 10.12 9.84 -4.97
C ASP A 251 11.00 9.18 -3.89
N VAL A 252 11.20 7.89 -4.04
CA VAL A 252 11.66 6.93 -3.00
C VAL A 252 12.93 7.40 -2.26
N LEU A 253 13.54 8.47 -2.71
CA LEU A 253 14.89 8.90 -2.33
C LEU A 253 14.93 10.26 -1.60
N GLU A 254 13.94 11.13 -1.80
CA GLU A 254 13.99 12.49 -1.23
C GLU A 254 13.54 12.58 0.23
N HIS A 255 12.62 11.70 0.68
CA HIS A 255 12.10 11.71 2.06
C HIS A 255 12.05 10.29 2.67
N PRO A 256 13.18 9.71 3.06
CA PRO A 256 13.26 8.31 3.49
C PRO A 256 12.37 7.97 4.70
N ILE A 257 12.18 8.87 5.66
CA ILE A 257 11.31 8.64 6.82
C ILE A 257 9.84 8.60 6.40
N LEU A 258 9.40 9.54 5.56
CA LEU A 258 8.03 9.58 5.05
C LEU A 258 7.73 8.32 4.25
N ASN A 259 8.66 7.90 3.41
CA ASN A 259 8.58 6.67 2.64
C ASN A 259 8.52 5.44 3.56
N PHE A 260 9.32 5.39 4.60
CA PHE A 260 9.27 4.31 5.59
C PHE A 260 7.88 4.16 6.21
N ILE A 261 7.32 5.26 6.71
CA ILE A 261 5.99 5.29 7.33
C ILE A 261 4.92 4.89 6.30
N TYR A 262 5.01 5.44 5.09
CA TYR A 262 4.07 5.14 4.02
C TYR A 262 4.07 3.65 3.66
N TYR A 263 5.22 3.06 3.32
CA TYR A 263 5.31 1.66 2.95
C TYR A 263 4.94 0.71 4.09
N LEU A 264 5.31 1.08 5.34
CA LEU A 264 4.96 0.31 6.52
C LEU A 264 3.43 0.24 6.70
N LEU A 265 2.74 1.38 6.62
CA LEU A 265 1.30 1.47 6.89
C LEU A 265 0.46 1.00 5.69
N VAL A 266 0.90 1.27 4.46
CA VAL A 266 0.07 1.10 3.27
C VAL A 266 0.30 -0.23 2.57
N GLU A 267 1.50 -0.81 2.64
CA GLU A 267 1.81 -2.07 1.96
C GLU A 267 2.13 -3.21 2.95
N ILE A 268 3.03 -2.99 3.91
CA ILE A 268 3.51 -4.05 4.82
C ILE A 268 2.43 -4.46 5.81
N LEU A 269 1.80 -3.49 6.47
CA LEU A 269 0.77 -3.75 7.48
C LEU A 269 -0.42 -4.55 6.91
N PRO A 270 -1.07 -4.15 5.80
CA PRO A 270 -2.18 -4.93 5.25
C PRO A 270 -1.71 -6.31 4.74
N SER A 271 -0.52 -6.42 4.14
CA SER A 271 0.02 -7.72 3.70
C SER A 271 0.25 -8.67 4.87
N ALA A 272 0.90 -8.21 5.92
CA ALA A 272 1.15 -9.01 7.12
C ALA A 272 -0.16 -9.44 7.81
N LEU A 273 -1.13 -8.51 7.93
CA LEU A 273 -2.42 -8.79 8.55
C LEU A 273 -3.21 -9.85 7.77
N VAL A 274 -3.31 -9.68 6.45
CA VAL A 274 -4.07 -10.62 5.61
C VAL A 274 -3.41 -11.99 5.60
N LEU A 275 -2.08 -12.06 5.53
CA LEU A 275 -1.34 -13.32 5.63
C LEU A 275 -1.49 -14.00 7.01
N PHE A 276 -1.66 -13.22 8.09
CA PHE A 276 -1.88 -13.77 9.41
C PHE A 276 -3.28 -14.36 9.59
N ILE A 277 -4.29 -13.79 8.92
CA ILE A 277 -5.69 -14.16 9.06
C ILE A 277 -6.09 -15.30 8.10
N LEU A 278 -5.54 -15.31 6.88
CA LEU A 278 -5.80 -16.34 5.86
C LEU A 278 -4.94 -17.59 6.08
#